data_9de0514f0c748ac3c633112ce95f1377
#
_entry.id   9de0514f0c748ac3c633112ce95f1377
#
_cell.length_a   1.000
_cell.length_b   1.000
_cell.length_c   1.000
_cell.angle_alpha   90.00
_cell.angle_beta   90.00
_cell.angle_gamma   90.00
#
_symmetry.space_group_name_H-M   'P 1'
#
loop_
_entity.id
_entity.type
_entity.pdbx_description
1 polymer ?
#
loop_
_entity_poly.entity_id
_entity_poly.type
_entity_poly.pdbx_seq_one_letter_code
_entity_poly.pdbx_strand_id
1 'polypeptide(L)'
;MPPILQDVSWDRMIAAVEAVRERMLRAAGALEKAGIPYAVAGGNAVAAWVSRVDRAAVRNTQDVDILVRRSDFEAVKATLESVGFRHRHMAGIDMFLDGDTTKVRDAVHLLFAAEKVREEYPLPSPDVEPADHSGGYWVVEFAGLVQMKLNSYRDKDRTHLRDLIDVGLLDASWLPKLIPEHAAKLQALLDNPDG
;
A
#
# COMPACT_ATOMS: atom_id res chain seq x y z
N MET A 1 31.71 -7.02 0.64
CA MET A 1 31.77 -8.08 -0.36
C MET A 1 30.80 -7.72 -1.48
N PRO A 2 31.20 -7.69 -2.75
CA PRO A 2 30.25 -7.42 -3.83
C PRO A 2 29.20 -8.53 -3.91
N PRO A 3 27.97 -8.23 -4.37
CA PRO A 3 26.93 -9.25 -4.49
C PRO A 3 27.35 -10.30 -5.53
N ILE A 4 27.10 -11.57 -5.22
CA ILE A 4 27.26 -12.66 -6.19
C ILE A 4 26.06 -12.59 -7.14
N LEU A 5 26.32 -12.31 -8.42
CA LEU A 5 25.31 -12.32 -9.46
C LEU A 5 24.86 -13.77 -9.72
N GLN A 6 23.56 -13.97 -9.76
CA GLN A 6 22.94 -15.25 -10.13
C GLN A 6 22.32 -15.10 -11.52
N ASP A 7 22.16 -16.22 -12.21
CA ASP A 7 21.47 -16.22 -13.51
C ASP A 7 20.03 -15.72 -13.38
N VAL A 8 19.55 -15.04 -14.41
CA VAL A 8 18.15 -14.60 -14.51
C VAL A 8 17.25 -15.84 -14.53
N SER A 9 16.23 -15.83 -13.67
CA SER A 9 15.22 -16.90 -13.62
C SER A 9 13.83 -16.28 -13.55
N TRP A 10 13.07 -16.46 -14.61
CA TRP A 10 11.66 -16.06 -14.69
C TRP A 10 10.82 -16.72 -13.59
N ASP A 11 11.07 -17.99 -13.29
CA ASP A 11 10.33 -18.71 -12.25
C ASP A 11 10.54 -18.08 -10.87
N ARG A 12 11.77 -17.64 -10.55
CA ARG A 12 12.06 -16.91 -9.29
C ARG A 12 11.39 -15.55 -9.25
N MET A 13 11.30 -14.85 -10.38
CA MET A 13 10.60 -13.57 -10.46
C MET A 13 9.10 -13.74 -10.24
N ILE A 14 8.49 -14.73 -10.90
CA ILE A 14 7.07 -15.05 -10.73
C ILE A 14 6.80 -15.48 -9.29
N ALA A 15 7.60 -16.38 -8.72
CA ALA A 15 7.45 -16.84 -7.33
C ALA A 15 7.56 -15.69 -6.32
N ALA A 16 8.41 -14.69 -6.57
CA ALA A 16 8.51 -13.51 -5.70
C ALA A 16 7.22 -12.67 -5.72
N VAL A 17 6.60 -12.49 -6.87
CA VAL A 17 5.31 -11.78 -7.02
C VAL A 17 4.18 -12.56 -6.32
N GLU A 18 4.12 -13.87 -6.57
CA GLU A 18 3.11 -14.73 -5.95
C GLU A 18 3.24 -14.77 -4.41
N ALA A 19 4.45 -14.78 -3.87
CA ALA A 19 4.67 -14.74 -2.42
C ALA A 19 4.11 -13.46 -1.78
N VAL A 20 4.23 -12.30 -2.44
CA VAL A 20 3.63 -11.04 -1.98
C VAL A 20 2.09 -11.14 -2.01
N ARG A 21 1.56 -11.64 -3.11
CA ARG A 21 0.11 -11.81 -3.29
C ARG A 21 -0.47 -12.76 -2.23
N GLU A 22 0.15 -13.91 -2.00
CA GLU A 22 -0.28 -14.89 -1.00
C GLU A 22 -0.26 -14.30 0.41
N ARG A 23 0.81 -13.59 0.76
CA ARG A 23 0.94 -12.89 2.05
C ARG A 23 -0.20 -11.88 2.25
N MET A 24 -0.46 -11.05 1.24
CA MET A 24 -1.53 -10.06 1.28
C MET A 24 -2.89 -10.71 1.44
N LEU A 25 -3.22 -11.72 0.62
CA LEU A 25 -4.51 -12.40 0.66
C LEU A 25 -4.73 -13.16 1.97
N ARG A 26 -3.67 -13.77 2.53
CA ARG A 26 -3.75 -14.46 3.82
C ARG A 26 -4.03 -13.48 4.96
N ALA A 27 -3.35 -12.33 4.99
CA ALA A 27 -3.59 -11.30 6.00
C ALA A 27 -4.98 -10.70 5.85
N ALA A 28 -5.35 -10.26 4.65
CA ALA A 28 -6.67 -9.67 4.35
C ALA A 28 -7.81 -10.65 4.67
N GLY A 29 -7.72 -11.89 4.21
CA GLY A 29 -8.74 -12.92 4.45
C GLY A 29 -8.89 -13.30 5.93
N ALA A 30 -7.80 -13.24 6.73
CA ALA A 30 -7.88 -13.46 8.16
C ALA A 30 -8.65 -12.33 8.86
N LEU A 31 -8.36 -11.07 8.51
CA LEU A 31 -9.05 -9.89 9.05
C LEU A 31 -10.53 -9.89 8.67
N GLU A 32 -10.85 -10.19 7.40
CA GLU A 32 -12.22 -10.27 6.92
C GLU A 32 -13.02 -11.35 7.63
N LYS A 33 -12.44 -12.55 7.79
CA LYS A 33 -13.06 -13.65 8.52
C LYS A 33 -13.30 -13.32 10.00
N ALA A 34 -12.44 -12.51 10.60
CA ALA A 34 -12.59 -12.02 11.97
C ALA A 34 -13.56 -10.84 12.11
N GLY A 35 -14.09 -10.32 10.99
CA GLY A 35 -14.98 -9.15 10.98
C GLY A 35 -14.27 -7.84 11.37
N ILE A 36 -12.94 -7.77 11.20
CA ILE A 36 -12.15 -6.58 11.50
C ILE A 36 -12.07 -5.70 10.26
N PRO A 37 -12.54 -4.44 10.31
CA PRO A 37 -12.44 -3.51 9.20
C PRO A 37 -10.98 -3.22 8.84
N TYR A 38 -10.65 -3.30 7.56
CA TYR A 38 -9.32 -3.03 7.03
C TYR A 38 -9.39 -2.53 5.59
N ALA A 39 -8.32 -1.92 5.12
CA ALA A 39 -8.14 -1.65 3.70
C ALA A 39 -6.67 -1.84 3.29
N VAL A 40 -6.43 -2.55 2.19
CA VAL A 40 -5.11 -2.63 1.58
C VAL A 40 -4.73 -1.26 1.05
N ALA A 41 -3.52 -0.81 1.35
CA ALA A 41 -2.98 0.49 0.99
C ALA A 41 -1.68 0.33 0.17
N GLY A 42 -0.90 1.40 0.09
CA GLY A 42 0.44 1.36 -0.49
C GLY A 42 0.49 1.03 -1.98
N GLY A 43 1.50 0.28 -2.38
CA GLY A 43 1.72 -0.11 -3.78
C GLY A 43 0.69 -1.12 -4.28
N ASN A 44 0.22 -2.03 -3.42
CA ASN A 44 -0.82 -3.00 -3.79
C ASN A 44 -2.17 -2.33 -4.07
N ALA A 45 -2.50 -1.24 -3.36
CA ALA A 45 -3.69 -0.46 -3.68
C ALA A 45 -3.56 0.24 -5.03
N VAL A 46 -2.38 0.81 -5.35
CA VAL A 46 -2.13 1.39 -6.68
C VAL A 46 -2.30 0.33 -7.76
N ALA A 47 -1.68 -0.85 -7.58
CA ALA A 47 -1.80 -1.97 -8.52
C ALA A 47 -3.27 -2.39 -8.71
N ALA A 48 -4.06 -2.44 -7.63
CA ALA A 48 -5.48 -2.77 -7.71
C ALA A 48 -6.26 -1.72 -8.53
N TRP A 49 -6.05 -0.43 -8.31
CA TRP A 49 -6.70 0.63 -9.05
C TRP A 49 -6.28 0.66 -10.53
N VAL A 50 -4.97 0.61 -10.83
CA VAL A 50 -4.43 0.57 -12.19
C VAL A 50 -4.98 -0.62 -12.97
N SER A 51 -5.05 -1.81 -12.33
CA SER A 51 -5.52 -3.04 -12.98
C SER A 51 -6.98 -2.98 -13.46
N ARG A 52 -7.80 -2.07 -12.92
CA ARG A 52 -9.19 -1.85 -13.36
C ARG A 52 -9.27 -1.19 -14.74
N VAL A 53 -8.21 -0.48 -15.14
CA VAL A 53 -8.12 0.21 -16.42
C VAL A 53 -7.21 -0.54 -17.37
N ASP A 54 -5.97 -0.82 -16.95
CA ASP A 54 -4.98 -1.52 -17.75
C ASP A 54 -4.15 -2.50 -16.89
N ARG A 55 -4.35 -3.79 -17.14
CA ARG A 55 -3.61 -4.86 -16.44
C ARG A 55 -2.13 -4.89 -16.82
N ALA A 56 -1.77 -4.43 -18.01
CA ALA A 56 -0.39 -4.42 -18.47
C ALA A 56 0.44 -3.29 -17.84
N ALA A 57 -0.21 -2.22 -17.38
CA ALA A 57 0.43 -1.09 -16.70
C ALA A 57 0.70 -1.35 -15.21
N VAL A 58 0.28 -2.49 -14.65
CA VAL A 58 0.46 -2.80 -13.23
C VAL A 58 1.94 -2.98 -12.87
N ARG A 59 2.41 -2.23 -11.88
CA ARG A 59 3.74 -2.43 -11.26
C ARG A 59 3.64 -3.35 -10.06
N ASN A 60 4.58 -4.27 -9.96
CA ASN A 60 4.71 -5.13 -8.78
C ASN A 60 5.35 -4.35 -7.62
N THR A 61 4.87 -4.65 -6.42
CA THR A 61 5.42 -4.15 -5.15
C THR A 61 5.81 -5.31 -4.25
N GLN A 62 6.80 -5.11 -3.39
CA GLN A 62 7.23 -6.12 -2.41
C GLN A 62 6.57 -5.93 -1.04
N ASP A 63 6.20 -4.69 -0.74
CA ASP A 63 5.62 -4.31 0.54
C ASP A 63 4.11 -4.59 0.55
N VAL A 64 3.59 -5.10 1.66
CA VAL A 64 2.14 -5.21 1.92
C VAL A 64 1.81 -4.20 3.01
N ASP A 65 1.03 -3.18 2.66
CA ASP A 65 0.57 -2.16 3.60
C ASP A 65 -0.93 -2.35 3.85
N ILE A 66 -1.34 -2.46 5.11
CA ILE A 66 -2.75 -2.59 5.52
C ILE A 66 -3.11 -1.46 6.47
N LEU A 67 -4.17 -0.73 6.15
CA LEU A 67 -4.77 0.30 6.98
C LEU A 67 -5.79 -0.35 7.91
N VAL A 68 -5.70 -0.04 9.22
CA VAL A 68 -6.62 -0.51 10.27
C VAL A 68 -6.90 0.62 11.25
N ARG A 69 -7.95 0.50 12.06
CA ARG A 69 -8.16 1.45 13.16
C ARG A 69 -7.29 1.07 14.36
N ARG A 70 -6.76 2.06 15.06
CA ARG A 70 -5.95 1.84 16.26
C ARG A 70 -6.71 1.10 17.36
N SER A 71 -8.02 1.33 17.45
CA SER A 71 -8.90 0.63 18.39
C SER A 71 -8.91 -0.89 18.19
N ASP A 72 -8.66 -1.35 16.97
CA ASP A 72 -8.75 -2.76 16.60
C ASP A 72 -7.37 -3.47 16.67
N PHE A 73 -6.32 -2.75 17.04
CA PHE A 73 -4.93 -3.23 16.96
C PHE A 73 -4.71 -4.57 17.64
N GLU A 74 -5.21 -4.76 18.88
CA GLU A 74 -5.01 -6.03 19.61
C GLU A 74 -5.76 -7.20 18.94
N ALA A 75 -6.95 -6.94 18.39
CA ALA A 75 -7.69 -7.94 17.61
C ALA A 75 -6.97 -8.27 16.29
N VAL A 76 -6.46 -7.25 15.59
CA VAL A 76 -5.62 -7.41 14.38
C VAL A 76 -4.40 -8.28 14.70
N LYS A 77 -3.70 -7.97 15.79
CA LYS A 77 -2.51 -8.70 16.22
C LYS A 77 -2.83 -10.17 16.47
N ALA A 78 -3.81 -10.45 17.33
CA ALA A 78 -4.21 -11.83 17.61
C ALA A 78 -4.63 -12.60 16.34
N THR A 79 -5.36 -11.94 15.45
CA THR A 79 -5.84 -12.52 14.20
C THR A 79 -4.68 -12.86 13.26
N LEU A 80 -3.75 -11.94 13.02
CA LEU A 80 -2.62 -12.17 12.14
C LEU A 80 -1.64 -13.21 12.71
N GLU A 81 -1.42 -13.20 14.03
CA GLU A 81 -0.59 -14.21 14.69
C GLU A 81 -1.21 -15.62 14.56
N SER A 82 -2.54 -15.75 14.59
CA SER A 82 -3.24 -17.03 14.42
C SER A 82 -3.04 -17.67 13.03
N VAL A 83 -2.66 -16.88 12.03
CA VAL A 83 -2.39 -17.34 10.66
C VAL A 83 -0.90 -17.32 10.30
N GLY A 84 -0.02 -17.32 11.33
CA GLY A 84 1.42 -17.55 11.17
C GLY A 84 2.27 -16.30 11.00
N PHE A 85 1.71 -15.10 11.15
CA PHE A 85 2.50 -13.90 11.22
C PHE A 85 3.06 -13.66 12.63
N ARG A 86 4.14 -12.87 12.74
CA ARG A 86 4.76 -12.50 14.03
C ARG A 86 4.87 -10.99 14.13
N HIS A 87 4.22 -10.41 15.13
CA HIS A 87 4.28 -8.97 15.38
C HIS A 87 5.70 -8.50 15.74
N ARG A 88 6.08 -7.36 15.20
CA ARG A 88 7.27 -6.57 15.57
C ARG A 88 6.92 -5.09 15.51
N HIS A 89 7.37 -4.36 16.51
CA HIS A 89 7.38 -2.90 16.49
C HIS A 89 8.82 -2.42 16.33
N MET A 90 9.12 -1.70 15.26
CA MET A 90 10.46 -1.20 14.98
C MET A 90 10.41 0.16 14.27
N ALA A 91 11.21 1.10 14.77
CA ALA A 91 11.29 2.46 14.21
C ALA A 91 9.92 3.17 14.09
N GLY A 92 9.03 2.97 15.07
CA GLY A 92 7.69 3.57 15.09
C GLY A 92 6.68 2.91 14.16
N ILE A 93 7.01 1.76 13.57
CA ILE A 93 6.14 1.03 12.63
C ILE A 93 5.79 -0.32 13.23
N ASP A 94 4.50 -0.64 13.26
CA ASP A 94 3.99 -1.96 13.58
C ASP A 94 3.97 -2.81 12.30
N MET A 95 4.59 -3.98 12.35
CA MET A 95 4.68 -4.90 11.23
C MET A 95 4.50 -6.35 11.66
N PHE A 96 4.11 -7.18 10.72
CA PHE A 96 3.91 -8.61 10.89
C PHE A 96 4.80 -9.37 9.93
N LEU A 97 5.84 -10.00 10.47
CA LEU A 97 6.77 -10.83 9.69
C LEU A 97 6.10 -12.15 9.31
N ASP A 98 6.31 -12.57 8.08
CA ASP A 98 5.76 -13.82 7.54
C ASP A 98 6.65 -15.02 7.91
N GLY A 99 6.11 -15.93 8.72
CA GLY A 99 6.83 -17.12 9.16
C GLY A 99 8.13 -16.77 9.91
N ASP A 100 9.22 -17.46 9.57
CA ASP A 100 10.54 -17.29 10.20
C ASP A 100 11.42 -16.22 9.55
N THR A 101 10.90 -15.48 8.56
CA THR A 101 11.68 -14.41 7.94
C THR A 101 12.06 -13.32 8.96
N THR A 102 13.24 -12.76 8.78
CA THR A 102 13.69 -11.54 9.49
C THR A 102 13.72 -10.32 8.59
N LYS A 103 13.35 -10.49 7.32
CA LYS A 103 13.41 -9.43 6.32
C LYS A 103 12.17 -8.54 6.44
N VAL A 104 12.38 -7.29 6.80
CA VAL A 104 11.30 -6.28 6.95
C VAL A 104 10.48 -6.11 5.66
N ARG A 105 11.10 -6.23 4.49
CA ARG A 105 10.41 -6.16 3.19
C ARG A 105 9.45 -7.34 2.93
N ASP A 106 9.57 -8.43 3.68
CA ASP A 106 8.69 -9.59 3.61
C ASP A 106 7.61 -9.52 4.71
N ALA A 107 7.28 -8.34 5.19
CA ALA A 107 6.30 -8.10 6.24
C ALA A 107 5.00 -7.50 5.69
N VAL A 108 3.95 -7.61 6.50
CA VAL A 108 2.76 -6.78 6.41
C VAL A 108 2.96 -5.59 7.34
N HIS A 109 2.98 -4.38 6.80
CA HIS A 109 3.08 -3.14 7.56
C HIS A 109 1.69 -2.63 7.92
N LEU A 110 1.48 -2.23 9.17
CA LEU A 110 0.25 -1.57 9.56
C LEU A 110 0.39 -0.06 9.44
N LEU A 111 -0.66 0.54 8.90
CA LEU A 111 -0.94 1.95 8.93
C LEU A 111 -2.19 2.17 9.77
N PHE A 112 -2.22 3.26 10.54
CA PHE A 112 -3.38 3.55 11.37
C PHE A 112 -4.26 4.64 10.76
N ALA A 113 -5.54 4.32 10.66
CA ALA A 113 -6.58 5.22 10.17
C ALA A 113 -6.68 6.46 11.07
N ALA A 114 -6.95 7.60 10.46
CA ALA A 114 -7.06 8.90 11.11
C ALA A 114 -5.80 9.35 11.89
N GLU A 115 -4.66 8.67 11.71
CA GLU A 115 -3.38 9.06 12.30
C GLU A 115 -2.38 9.51 11.22
N LYS A 116 -1.48 10.42 11.59
CA LYS A 116 -0.36 10.80 10.73
C LYS A 116 0.71 9.71 10.76
N VAL A 117 1.11 9.21 9.60
CA VAL A 117 2.22 8.24 9.49
C VAL A 117 3.55 8.90 9.89
N ARG A 118 3.67 10.21 9.66
CA ARG A 118 4.77 11.06 10.14
C ARG A 118 4.21 12.40 10.55
N GLU A 119 4.79 13.02 11.58
CA GLU A 119 4.33 14.33 12.10
C GLU A 119 4.31 15.42 11.04
N GLU A 120 5.31 15.44 10.17
CA GLU A 120 5.44 16.41 9.08
C GLU A 120 4.40 16.27 7.97
N TYR A 121 3.63 15.18 7.90
CA TYR A 121 2.62 15.03 6.85
C TYR A 121 1.46 16.00 7.08
N PRO A 122 0.96 16.67 6.01
CA PRO A 122 -0.09 17.67 6.17
C PRO A 122 -1.42 17.06 6.66
N LEU A 123 -1.75 15.85 6.23
CA LEU A 123 -3.01 15.20 6.58
C LEU A 123 -2.77 13.83 7.25
N PRO A 124 -3.68 13.38 8.13
CA PRO A 124 -3.66 12.01 8.64
C PRO A 124 -4.01 11.02 7.52
N SER A 125 -3.79 9.72 7.78
CA SER A 125 -4.31 8.66 6.91
C SER A 125 -5.84 8.72 6.83
N PRO A 126 -6.47 8.29 5.72
CA PRO A 126 -7.93 8.17 5.65
C PRO A 126 -8.46 7.14 6.67
N ASP A 127 -9.76 7.07 6.86
CA ASP A 127 -10.37 5.93 7.57
C ASP A 127 -10.31 4.68 6.68
N VAL A 128 -10.53 3.52 7.27
CA VAL A 128 -10.65 2.24 6.56
C VAL A 128 -11.90 2.17 5.70
N GLU A 129 -12.91 2.99 6.00
CA GLU A 129 -14.16 3.13 5.27
C GLU A 129 -14.40 4.61 4.89
N PRO A 130 -14.90 4.87 3.68
CA PRO A 130 -15.29 3.90 2.66
C PRO A 130 -14.08 3.18 2.05
N ALA A 131 -14.31 1.94 1.59
CA ALA A 131 -13.32 1.11 0.90
C ALA A 131 -13.94 0.47 -0.34
N ASP A 132 -13.10 0.13 -1.31
CA ASP A 132 -13.48 -0.57 -2.54
C ASP A 132 -13.11 -2.04 -2.46
N HIS A 133 -13.97 -2.92 -2.95
CA HIS A 133 -13.66 -4.36 -3.03
C HIS A 133 -12.99 -4.70 -4.36
N SER A 134 -11.83 -5.31 -4.31
CA SER A 134 -11.06 -5.70 -5.50
C SER A 134 -10.35 -7.03 -5.29
N GLY A 135 -10.61 -8.00 -6.17
CA GLY A 135 -9.86 -9.25 -6.20
C GLY A 135 -9.91 -10.11 -4.93
N GLY A 136 -10.96 -9.97 -4.10
CA GLY A 136 -11.13 -10.73 -2.86
C GLY A 136 -10.58 -10.05 -1.60
N TYR A 137 -10.34 -8.73 -1.63
CA TYR A 137 -9.91 -7.93 -0.49
C TYR A 137 -10.40 -6.49 -0.61
N TRP A 138 -10.46 -5.79 0.52
CA TRP A 138 -10.80 -4.37 0.59
C TRP A 138 -9.58 -3.51 0.29
N VAL A 139 -9.76 -2.48 -0.52
CA VAL A 139 -8.72 -1.52 -0.94
C VAL A 139 -9.14 -0.13 -0.48
N VAL A 140 -8.20 0.66 0.00
CA VAL A 140 -8.46 2.05 0.35
C VAL A 140 -9.09 2.79 -0.83
N GLU A 141 -10.12 3.59 -0.55
CA GLU A 141 -10.82 4.40 -1.55
C GLU A 141 -9.83 5.28 -2.31
N PHE A 142 -10.13 5.54 -3.59
CA PHE A 142 -9.20 6.19 -4.50
C PHE A 142 -8.72 7.57 -4.01
N ALA A 143 -9.64 8.40 -3.49
CA ALA A 143 -9.27 9.72 -2.96
C ALA A 143 -8.32 9.62 -1.76
N GLY A 144 -8.57 8.65 -0.88
CA GLY A 144 -7.69 8.35 0.25
C GLY A 144 -6.30 7.87 -0.19
N LEU A 145 -6.22 7.02 -1.23
CA LEU A 145 -4.96 6.57 -1.80
C LEU A 145 -4.14 7.74 -2.38
N VAL A 146 -4.78 8.60 -3.18
CA VAL A 146 -4.15 9.79 -3.75
C VAL A 146 -3.62 10.70 -2.64
N GLN A 147 -4.44 10.95 -1.59
CA GLN A 147 -4.03 11.73 -0.43
C GLN A 147 -2.78 11.14 0.25
N MET A 148 -2.76 9.82 0.52
CA MET A 148 -1.62 9.15 1.15
C MET A 148 -0.34 9.28 0.33
N LYS A 149 -0.44 9.16 -1.00
CA LYS A 149 0.69 9.29 -1.92
C LYS A 149 1.20 10.74 -2.01
N LEU A 150 0.32 11.73 -2.02
CA LEU A 150 0.68 13.15 -2.00
C LEU A 150 1.23 13.58 -0.63
N ASN A 151 0.78 12.96 0.48
CA ASN A 151 1.35 13.19 1.80
C ASN A 151 2.84 12.82 1.84
N SER A 152 3.17 11.59 1.48
CA SER A 152 4.53 11.05 1.59
C SER A 152 5.45 11.53 0.47
N TYR A 153 4.98 11.62 -0.75
CA TYR A 153 5.61 12.17 -1.95
C TYR A 153 7.06 11.75 -2.19
N ARG A 154 7.45 10.55 -1.75
CA ARG A 154 8.76 9.93 -2.02
C ARG A 154 8.86 9.54 -3.49
N ASP A 155 10.03 9.20 -3.98
CA ASP A 155 10.22 8.82 -5.39
C ASP A 155 9.27 7.70 -5.83
N LYS A 156 9.12 6.66 -5.01
CA LYS A 156 8.16 5.59 -5.28
C LYS A 156 6.70 6.08 -5.29
N ASP A 157 6.36 7.06 -4.47
CA ASP A 157 4.99 7.59 -4.43
C ASP A 157 4.70 8.46 -5.64
N ARG A 158 5.70 9.23 -6.11
CA ARG A 158 5.62 9.97 -7.38
C ARG A 158 5.45 9.03 -8.57
N THR A 159 6.20 7.93 -8.62
CA THR A 159 6.03 6.90 -9.65
C THR A 159 4.60 6.33 -9.62
N HIS A 160 4.09 5.97 -8.46
CA HIS A 160 2.72 5.48 -8.30
C HIS A 160 1.66 6.51 -8.74
N LEU A 161 1.86 7.80 -8.45
CA LEU A 161 0.96 8.86 -8.91
C LEU A 161 1.01 9.00 -10.44
N ARG A 162 2.18 8.87 -11.07
CA ARG A 162 2.31 8.84 -12.54
C ARG A 162 1.60 7.64 -13.14
N ASP A 163 1.74 6.45 -12.56
CA ASP A 163 1.00 5.26 -13.02
C ASP A 163 -0.53 5.51 -13.03
N LEU A 164 -1.06 6.23 -12.02
CA LEU A 164 -2.48 6.60 -11.97
C LEU A 164 -2.86 7.68 -12.99
N ILE A 165 -1.95 8.61 -13.29
CA ILE A 165 -2.11 9.63 -14.33
C ILE A 165 -2.09 8.97 -15.71
N ASP A 166 -1.13 8.10 -15.99
CA ASP A 166 -0.92 7.45 -17.27
C ASP A 166 -2.13 6.61 -17.70
N VAL A 167 -2.81 5.97 -16.74
CA VAL A 167 -4.04 5.22 -17.04
C VAL A 167 -5.32 6.10 -16.99
N GLY A 168 -5.19 7.41 -16.75
CA GLY A 168 -6.30 8.36 -16.76
C GLY A 168 -7.20 8.34 -15.52
N LEU A 169 -6.78 7.72 -14.43
CA LEU A 169 -7.51 7.73 -13.16
C LEU A 169 -7.31 9.03 -12.35
N LEU A 170 -6.18 9.69 -12.58
CA LEU A 170 -5.80 10.92 -11.90
C LEU A 170 -5.41 11.98 -12.95
N ASP A 171 -6.03 13.16 -12.89
CA ASP A 171 -5.81 14.25 -13.84
C ASP A 171 -5.99 15.62 -13.18
N ALA A 172 -5.94 16.69 -13.96
CA ALA A 172 -6.08 18.07 -13.50
C ALA A 172 -7.43 18.36 -12.82
N SER A 173 -8.49 17.57 -13.06
CA SER A 173 -9.79 17.74 -12.40
C SER A 173 -9.76 17.46 -10.90
N TRP A 174 -8.67 16.85 -10.42
CA TRP A 174 -8.43 16.60 -9.00
C TRP A 174 -7.88 17.81 -8.24
N LEU A 175 -7.22 18.75 -8.94
CA LEU A 175 -6.57 19.91 -8.30
C LEU A 175 -7.51 20.69 -7.35
N PRO A 176 -8.75 21.04 -7.74
CA PRO A 176 -9.64 21.79 -6.85
C PRO A 176 -10.18 20.97 -5.67
N LYS A 177 -9.99 19.65 -5.64
CA LYS A 177 -10.43 18.76 -4.56
C LYS A 177 -9.34 18.56 -3.49
N LEU A 178 -8.13 19.02 -3.74
CA LEU A 178 -6.96 18.81 -2.90
C LEU A 178 -6.65 20.07 -2.07
N ILE A 179 -5.99 19.86 -0.93
CA ILE A 179 -5.40 20.98 -0.19
C ILE A 179 -4.28 21.62 -1.03
N PRO A 180 -3.96 22.92 -0.84
CA PRO A 180 -3.01 23.63 -1.69
C PRO A 180 -1.66 22.93 -1.87
N GLU A 181 -1.11 22.35 -0.80
CA GLU A 181 0.16 21.62 -0.87
C GLU A 181 0.08 20.38 -1.78
N HIS A 182 -0.99 19.60 -1.66
CA HIS A 182 -1.19 18.42 -2.51
C HIS A 182 -1.49 18.81 -3.97
N ALA A 183 -2.26 19.88 -4.18
CA ALA A 183 -2.53 20.39 -5.52
C ALA A 183 -1.23 20.83 -6.22
N ALA A 184 -0.33 21.52 -5.50
CA ALA A 184 0.97 21.91 -6.05
C ALA A 184 1.84 20.68 -6.42
N LYS A 185 1.86 19.65 -5.57
CA LYS A 185 2.57 18.39 -5.85
C LYS A 185 1.99 17.68 -7.07
N LEU A 186 0.67 17.58 -7.18
CA LEU A 186 0.02 16.96 -8.34
C LEU A 186 0.28 17.78 -9.61
N GLN A 187 0.16 19.12 -9.56
CA GLN A 187 0.45 19.96 -10.71
C GLN A 187 1.87 19.75 -11.24
N ALA A 188 2.86 19.67 -10.35
CA ALA A 188 4.25 19.42 -10.72
C ALA A 188 4.45 18.07 -11.44
N LEU A 189 3.64 17.03 -11.12
CA LEU A 189 3.68 15.76 -11.83
C LEU A 189 3.00 15.86 -13.21
N LEU A 190 1.88 16.59 -13.30
CA LEU A 190 1.19 16.81 -14.57
C LEU A 190 2.01 17.63 -15.56
N ASP A 191 2.79 18.62 -15.06
CA ASP A 191 3.69 19.45 -15.88
C ASP A 191 4.95 18.68 -16.31
N ASN A 192 5.31 17.59 -15.60
CA ASN A 192 6.55 16.82 -15.81
C ASN A 192 6.25 15.31 -15.77
N PRO A 193 5.52 14.77 -16.73
CA PRO A 193 5.09 13.38 -16.72
C PRO A 193 6.25 12.38 -16.74
N ASP A 194 7.33 12.71 -17.40
CA ASP A 194 8.50 11.82 -17.55
C ASP A 194 9.51 11.90 -16.35
N GLY A 195 9.37 12.85 -15.47
CA GLY A 195 10.13 12.96 -14.20
C GLY A 195 11.24 13.96 -14.13
#